data_689a9f1cbf7b8d993a5ce5e1e8163375
#
_entry.id   689a9f1cbf7b8d993a5ce5e1e8163375
#
_cell.length_a   1.000
_cell.length_b   1.000
_cell.length_c   1.000
_cell.angle_alpha   90.00
_cell.angle_beta   90.00
_cell.angle_gamma   90.00
#
_symmetry.space_group_name_H-M   'P 1'
#
loop_
_entity.id
_entity.type
_entity.pdbx_description
1 polymer ?
#
loop_
_entity_poly.entity_id
_entity_poly.type
_entity_poly.pdbx_seq_one_letter_code
_entity_poly.pdbx_strand_id
1 'polypeptide(L)'
;MGLEVLLYSLFPILINEGTKTIPPLHFLAYGTLCSILFFGIITLWKKEMHQLLNKKAWLPILGVIIFVATIPNIIIFWGTQYTSGINTTLLLQSEIIFATLVGAMIGEKLSSKKIMGVFLILAGSITILYNGSLAINKGDIAIFLATMLFPFGNLFAKKALKIINWAPLLLARTAIAGSALWIIANLVESPSSLTNKDMIFILIMGFVIFGISKMLWYMGLKKLDISKASAIGMSYPAFSLIFAFLLLHEIPTLYQWIGIAIISMGLYFIIRTTSKQYLDIL
;
A
#
# COMPACT_ATOMS: atom_id res chain seq x y z
N MET A 1 8.03 -0.99 11.23
CA MET A 1 7.87 -1.83 10.01
C MET A 1 7.27 -3.22 10.33
N GLY A 2 7.80 -4.07 11.25
CA GLY A 2 7.22 -5.41 11.48
C GLY A 2 5.73 -5.41 11.85
N LEU A 3 5.31 -4.57 12.79
CA LEU A 3 3.89 -4.43 13.15
C LEU A 3 3.06 -3.87 11.98
N GLU A 4 3.64 -2.97 11.18
CA GLU A 4 2.98 -2.45 9.98
C GLU A 4 2.69 -3.56 8.98
N VAL A 5 3.68 -4.44 8.72
CA VAL A 5 3.55 -5.59 7.82
C VAL A 5 2.40 -6.51 8.28
N LEU A 6 2.33 -6.80 9.58
CA LEU A 6 1.26 -7.63 10.15
C LEU A 6 -0.12 -6.98 9.97
N LEU A 7 -0.27 -5.70 10.27
CA LEU A 7 -1.54 -4.99 10.11
C LEU A 7 -1.93 -4.86 8.64
N TYR A 8 -0.97 -4.50 7.77
CA TYR A 8 -1.24 -4.32 6.36
C TYR A 8 -1.58 -5.62 5.62
N SER A 9 -1.20 -6.76 6.17
CA SER A 9 -1.55 -8.08 5.60
C SER A 9 -3.07 -8.36 5.57
N LEU A 10 -3.86 -7.63 6.36
CA LEU A 10 -5.32 -7.68 6.29
C LEU A 10 -5.90 -6.88 5.11
N PHE A 11 -5.12 -5.95 4.53
CA PHE A 11 -5.62 -5.03 3.51
C PHE A 11 -6.25 -5.70 2.28
N PRO A 12 -5.58 -6.68 1.60
CA PRO A 12 -6.17 -7.35 0.45
C PRO A 12 -7.43 -8.14 0.78
N ILE A 13 -7.47 -8.74 1.98
CA ILE A 13 -8.61 -9.52 2.46
C ILE A 13 -9.80 -8.58 2.69
N LEU A 14 -9.58 -7.48 3.41
CA LEU A 14 -10.62 -6.50 3.71
C LEU A 14 -11.19 -5.86 2.44
N ILE A 15 -10.34 -5.55 1.44
CA ILE A 15 -10.84 -5.05 0.15
C ILE A 15 -11.71 -6.09 -0.51
N ASN A 16 -11.21 -7.31 -0.67
CA ASN A 16 -11.93 -8.37 -1.37
C ASN A 16 -13.29 -8.66 -0.71
N GLU A 17 -13.32 -8.78 0.62
CA GLU A 17 -14.57 -9.03 1.35
C GLU A 17 -15.49 -7.81 1.41
N GLY A 18 -14.94 -6.64 1.67
CA GLY A 18 -15.74 -5.41 1.79
C GLY A 18 -16.37 -4.98 0.48
N THR A 19 -15.70 -5.19 -0.65
CA THR A 19 -16.24 -4.82 -1.97
C THR A 19 -17.32 -5.78 -2.50
N LYS A 20 -17.61 -6.87 -1.79
CA LYS A 20 -18.76 -7.73 -2.10
C LYS A 20 -20.11 -7.07 -1.75
N THR A 21 -20.11 -6.20 -0.75
CA THR A 21 -21.34 -5.55 -0.24
C THR A 21 -21.30 -4.03 -0.34
N ILE A 22 -20.12 -3.42 -0.28
CA ILE A 22 -19.92 -1.99 -0.38
C ILE A 22 -19.34 -1.66 -1.76
N PRO A 23 -19.91 -0.69 -2.50
CA PRO A 23 -19.30 -0.24 -3.76
C PRO A 23 -17.83 0.20 -3.54
N PRO A 24 -16.89 -0.23 -4.40
CA PRO A 24 -15.46 -0.12 -4.13
C PRO A 24 -14.96 1.29 -3.83
N LEU A 25 -15.41 2.28 -4.61
CA LEU A 25 -14.98 3.66 -4.39
C LEU A 25 -15.59 4.25 -3.12
N HIS A 26 -16.83 3.87 -2.76
CA HIS A 26 -17.41 4.24 -1.48
C HIS A 26 -16.65 3.60 -0.31
N PHE A 27 -16.27 2.31 -0.40
CA PHE A 27 -15.48 1.66 0.63
C PHE A 27 -14.11 2.34 0.83
N LEU A 28 -13.43 2.66 -0.26
CA LEU A 28 -12.19 3.43 -0.24
C LEU A 28 -12.36 4.81 0.40
N ALA A 29 -13.41 5.53 0.00
CA ALA A 29 -13.72 6.87 0.51
C ALA A 29 -14.04 6.84 2.00
N TYR A 30 -14.93 5.97 2.46
CA TYR A 30 -15.31 5.84 3.86
C TYR A 30 -14.12 5.48 4.75
N GLY A 31 -13.31 4.48 4.35
CA GLY A 31 -12.09 4.12 5.08
C GLY A 31 -11.10 5.28 5.17
N THR A 32 -10.92 6.03 4.08
CA THR A 32 -10.02 7.19 4.06
C THR A 32 -10.57 8.33 4.94
N LEU A 33 -11.87 8.60 4.91
CA LEU A 33 -12.52 9.61 5.76
C LEU A 33 -12.42 9.25 7.24
N CYS A 34 -12.64 7.97 7.62
CA CYS A 34 -12.45 7.52 9.00
C CYS A 34 -11.03 7.79 9.51
N SER A 35 -10.02 7.65 8.67
CA SER A 35 -8.63 7.91 9.06
C SER A 35 -8.33 9.40 9.33
N ILE A 36 -9.18 10.33 8.86
CA ILE A 36 -9.08 11.77 9.20
C ILE A 36 -9.22 11.98 10.70
N LEU A 37 -10.18 11.30 11.34
CA LEU A 37 -10.38 11.39 12.79
C LEU A 37 -9.13 10.93 13.55
N PHE A 38 -8.53 9.81 13.11
CA PHE A 38 -7.31 9.27 13.71
C PHE A 38 -6.15 10.27 13.62
N PHE A 39 -5.85 10.78 12.44
CA PHE A 39 -4.73 11.71 12.26
C PHE A 39 -5.03 13.12 12.77
N GLY A 40 -6.30 13.55 12.74
CA GLY A 40 -6.75 14.80 13.33
C GLY A 40 -6.47 14.86 14.83
N ILE A 41 -6.91 13.85 15.56
CA ILE A 41 -6.69 13.73 17.01
C ILE A 41 -5.19 13.75 17.32
N ILE A 42 -4.38 12.95 16.61
CA ILE A 42 -2.94 12.87 16.86
C ILE A 42 -2.23 14.21 16.54
N THR A 43 -2.59 14.85 15.42
CA THR A 43 -1.97 16.11 15.00
C THR A 43 -2.29 17.24 15.98
N LEU A 44 -3.53 17.30 16.49
CA LEU A 44 -3.96 18.25 17.52
C LEU A 44 -3.25 17.97 18.84
N TRP A 45 -3.23 16.71 19.29
CA TRP A 45 -2.56 16.32 20.54
C TRP A 45 -1.06 16.65 20.52
N LYS A 46 -0.41 16.46 19.40
CA LYS A 46 1.01 16.83 19.19
C LYS A 46 1.24 18.30 18.95
N LYS A 47 0.17 19.11 18.83
CA LYS A 47 0.23 20.55 18.51
C LYS A 47 0.97 20.85 17.21
N GLU A 48 0.88 19.94 16.21
CA GLU A 48 1.63 20.03 14.96
C GLU A 48 0.82 20.63 13.79
N MET A 49 -0.41 21.12 14.03
CA MET A 49 -1.27 21.71 12.99
C MET A 49 -0.61 22.89 12.25
N HIS A 50 0.21 23.69 12.96
CA HIS A 50 0.93 24.83 12.39
C HIS A 50 1.88 24.44 11.24
N GLN A 51 2.35 23.18 11.19
CA GLN A 51 3.22 22.70 10.12
C GLN A 51 2.53 22.68 8.75
N LEU A 52 1.19 22.59 8.71
CA LEU A 52 0.40 22.66 7.48
C LEU A 52 0.39 24.08 6.86
N LEU A 53 0.79 25.09 7.59
CA LEU A 53 0.96 26.45 7.05
C LEU A 53 2.24 26.60 6.22
N ASN A 54 3.14 25.62 6.28
CA ASN A 54 4.38 25.64 5.49
C ASN A 54 4.09 25.35 4.00
N LYS A 55 4.06 26.40 3.18
CA LYS A 55 3.76 26.30 1.74
C LYS A 55 4.69 25.36 0.98
N LYS A 56 5.95 25.20 1.42
CA LYS A 56 6.93 24.31 0.77
C LYS A 56 6.56 22.82 0.88
N ALA A 57 5.73 22.45 1.87
CA ALA A 57 5.30 21.07 2.07
C ALA A 57 4.18 20.66 1.09
N TRP A 58 3.42 21.63 0.54
CA TRP A 58 2.20 21.30 -0.21
C TRP A 58 2.45 20.59 -1.53
N LEU A 59 3.49 20.97 -2.28
CA LEU A 59 3.82 20.27 -3.54
C LEU A 59 4.16 18.79 -3.27
N PRO A 60 5.03 18.45 -2.30
CA PRO A 60 5.22 17.05 -1.90
C PRO A 60 3.95 16.37 -1.38
N ILE A 61 3.12 17.05 -0.58
CA ILE A 61 1.84 16.50 -0.09
C ILE A 61 0.91 16.13 -1.26
N LEU A 62 0.76 17.02 -2.25
CA LEU A 62 -0.04 16.75 -3.45
C LEU A 62 0.49 15.53 -4.23
N GLY A 63 1.81 15.38 -4.35
CA GLY A 63 2.40 14.19 -4.93
C GLY A 63 2.01 12.91 -4.17
N VAL A 64 2.02 12.93 -2.84
CA VAL A 64 1.54 11.79 -2.02
C VAL A 64 0.05 11.53 -2.23
N ILE A 65 -0.78 12.57 -2.29
CA ILE A 65 -2.22 12.45 -2.52
C ILE A 65 -2.49 11.75 -3.85
N ILE A 66 -1.86 12.19 -4.91
CA ILE A 66 -2.07 11.67 -6.26
C ILE A 66 -1.52 10.25 -6.40
N PHE A 67 -0.22 10.05 -6.07
CA PHE A 67 0.52 8.82 -6.38
C PHE A 67 0.46 7.73 -5.29
N VAL A 68 -0.11 8.02 -4.12
CA VAL A 68 -0.29 7.01 -3.06
C VAL A 68 -1.74 6.89 -2.64
N ALA A 69 -2.44 8.01 -2.42
CA ALA A 69 -3.73 7.96 -1.76
C ALA A 69 -4.91 7.83 -2.73
N THR A 70 -4.82 8.40 -3.92
CA THR A 70 -5.98 8.54 -4.83
C THR A 70 -5.89 7.58 -6.02
N ILE A 71 -5.06 7.88 -7.01
CA ILE A 71 -5.06 7.15 -8.29
C ILE A 71 -4.81 5.65 -8.12
N PRO A 72 -3.72 5.20 -7.46
CA PRO A 72 -3.47 3.77 -7.36
C PRO A 72 -4.55 3.03 -6.56
N ASN A 73 -5.09 3.65 -5.50
CA ASN A 73 -6.14 3.00 -4.72
C ASN A 73 -7.46 2.89 -5.50
N ILE A 74 -7.86 3.90 -6.28
CA ILE A 74 -9.01 3.79 -7.17
C ILE A 74 -8.85 2.58 -8.11
N ILE A 75 -7.68 2.46 -8.74
CA ILE A 75 -7.39 1.37 -9.67
C ILE A 75 -7.40 0.01 -8.95
N ILE A 76 -6.80 -0.08 -7.74
CA ILE A 76 -6.77 -1.31 -6.95
C ILE A 76 -8.18 -1.72 -6.54
N PHE A 77 -8.95 -0.82 -5.92
CA PHE A 77 -10.32 -1.14 -5.48
C PHE A 77 -11.24 -1.53 -6.64
N TRP A 78 -11.09 -0.88 -7.80
CA TRP A 78 -11.77 -1.31 -9.01
C TRP A 78 -11.28 -2.68 -9.50
N GLY A 79 -9.96 -2.90 -9.51
CA GLY A 79 -9.35 -4.14 -10.00
C GLY A 79 -9.74 -5.37 -9.16
N THR A 80 -9.90 -5.22 -7.84
CA THR A 80 -10.29 -6.33 -6.94
C THR A 80 -11.67 -6.91 -7.23
N GLN A 81 -12.52 -6.21 -7.97
CA GLN A 81 -13.80 -6.77 -8.43
C GLN A 81 -13.63 -7.90 -9.46
N TYR A 82 -12.47 -8.00 -10.10
CA TYR A 82 -12.18 -8.93 -11.19
C TYR A 82 -11.12 -9.97 -10.82
N THR A 83 -10.56 -9.92 -9.63
CA THR A 83 -9.53 -10.85 -9.16
C THR A 83 -9.72 -11.23 -7.70
N SER A 84 -9.06 -12.30 -7.24
CA SER A 84 -9.16 -12.76 -5.86
C SER A 84 -8.30 -11.90 -4.90
N GLY A 85 -8.59 -11.99 -3.59
CA GLY A 85 -7.76 -11.35 -2.56
C GLY A 85 -6.33 -11.85 -2.56
N ILE A 86 -6.14 -13.15 -2.84
CA ILE A 86 -4.80 -13.74 -2.95
C ILE A 86 -4.07 -13.15 -4.15
N ASN A 87 -4.65 -13.14 -5.35
CA ASN A 87 -4.04 -12.54 -6.53
C ASN A 87 -3.74 -11.05 -6.30
N THR A 88 -4.67 -10.30 -5.71
CA THR A 88 -4.43 -8.90 -5.31
C THR A 88 -3.19 -8.77 -4.45
N THR A 89 -3.07 -9.59 -3.39
CA THR A 89 -1.92 -9.60 -2.48
C THR A 89 -0.61 -9.74 -3.25
N LEU A 90 -0.58 -10.59 -4.24
CA LEU A 90 0.62 -10.96 -4.98
C LEU A 90 0.98 -9.95 -6.05
N LEU A 91 -0.02 -9.42 -6.74
CA LEU A 91 0.19 -8.34 -7.70
C LEU A 91 0.73 -7.08 -7.03
N LEU A 92 0.27 -6.77 -5.82
CA LEU A 92 0.81 -5.66 -5.03
C LEU A 92 2.31 -5.83 -4.72
N GLN A 93 2.86 -7.07 -4.71
CA GLN A 93 4.30 -7.31 -4.57
C GLN A 93 5.13 -6.68 -5.70
N SER A 94 4.51 -6.47 -6.87
CA SER A 94 5.20 -5.81 -7.99
C SER A 94 5.71 -4.41 -7.66
N GLU A 95 5.17 -3.75 -6.63
CA GLU A 95 5.68 -2.46 -6.17
C GLU A 95 7.19 -2.48 -5.93
N ILE A 96 7.76 -3.60 -5.45
CA ILE A 96 9.20 -3.66 -5.16
C ILE A 96 10.07 -3.50 -6.41
N ILE A 97 9.58 -3.96 -7.57
CA ILE A 97 10.28 -3.82 -8.84
C ILE A 97 10.39 -2.33 -9.15
N PHE A 98 9.25 -1.65 -9.13
CA PHE A 98 9.18 -0.22 -9.42
C PHE A 98 9.88 0.62 -8.35
N ALA A 99 9.80 0.23 -7.06
CA ALA A 99 10.54 0.87 -5.97
C ALA A 99 12.05 0.74 -6.17
N THR A 100 12.52 -0.40 -6.69
CA THR A 100 13.93 -0.63 -6.99
C THR A 100 14.38 0.21 -8.18
N LEU A 101 13.56 0.30 -9.23
CA LEU A 101 13.86 1.13 -10.41
C LEU A 101 13.88 2.61 -10.04
N VAL A 102 12.87 3.10 -9.34
CA VAL A 102 12.81 4.49 -8.87
C VAL A 102 13.97 4.80 -7.91
N GLY A 103 14.30 3.87 -7.00
CA GLY A 103 15.46 3.98 -6.14
C GLY A 103 16.76 4.15 -6.94
N ALA A 104 16.95 3.35 -8.01
CA ALA A 104 18.08 3.48 -8.90
C ALA A 104 18.15 4.84 -9.62
N MET A 105 16.99 5.34 -10.10
CA MET A 105 16.91 6.65 -10.77
C MET A 105 17.31 7.81 -9.84
N ILE A 106 17.11 7.69 -8.54
CA ILE A 106 17.54 8.67 -7.54
C ILE A 106 18.92 8.38 -6.96
N GLY A 107 19.66 7.43 -7.55
CA GLY A 107 21.03 7.13 -7.22
C GLY A 107 21.21 6.02 -6.15
N GLU A 108 20.19 5.26 -5.74
CA GLU A 108 20.38 4.07 -4.91
C GLU A 108 21.22 3.02 -5.67
N LYS A 109 22.26 2.48 -5.05
CA LYS A 109 23.13 1.48 -5.68
C LYS A 109 22.34 0.18 -5.96
N LEU A 110 22.33 -0.25 -7.21
CA LEU A 110 21.85 -1.56 -7.62
C LEU A 110 22.97 -2.58 -7.44
N SER A 111 22.88 -3.42 -6.42
CA SER A 111 23.76 -4.58 -6.28
C SER A 111 23.18 -5.78 -7.01
N SER A 112 24.03 -6.73 -7.42
CA SER A 112 23.59 -7.97 -8.05
C SER A 112 22.58 -8.75 -7.17
N LYS A 113 22.73 -8.68 -5.85
CA LYS A 113 21.78 -9.28 -4.89
C LYS A 113 20.41 -8.62 -4.96
N LYS A 114 20.35 -7.27 -5.11
CA LYS A 114 19.10 -6.53 -5.23
C LYS A 114 18.39 -6.89 -6.54
N ILE A 115 19.12 -6.95 -7.65
CA ILE A 115 18.60 -7.37 -8.95
C ILE A 115 18.07 -8.81 -8.90
N MET A 116 18.86 -9.74 -8.34
CA MET A 116 18.45 -11.14 -8.13
C MET A 116 17.16 -11.21 -7.31
N GLY A 117 17.06 -10.43 -6.23
CA GLY A 117 15.85 -10.39 -5.40
C GLY A 117 14.62 -9.92 -6.17
N VAL A 118 14.76 -8.90 -7.02
CA VAL A 118 13.68 -8.41 -7.90
C VAL A 118 13.22 -9.50 -8.87
N PHE A 119 14.16 -10.19 -9.53
CA PHE A 119 13.82 -11.30 -10.43
C PHE A 119 13.10 -12.45 -9.71
N LEU A 120 13.53 -12.79 -8.50
CA LEU A 120 12.85 -13.83 -7.70
C LEU A 120 11.43 -13.40 -7.32
N ILE A 121 11.22 -12.12 -6.95
CA ILE A 121 9.86 -11.62 -6.65
C ILE A 121 8.97 -11.69 -7.89
N LEU A 122 9.49 -11.30 -9.07
CA LEU A 122 8.78 -11.45 -10.35
C LEU A 122 8.41 -12.90 -10.62
N ALA A 123 9.39 -13.80 -10.55
CA ALA A 123 9.18 -15.22 -10.81
C ALA A 123 8.16 -15.82 -9.83
N GLY A 124 8.25 -15.51 -8.55
CA GLY A 124 7.29 -15.93 -7.54
C GLY A 124 5.88 -15.39 -7.79
N SER A 125 5.75 -14.12 -8.16
CA SER A 125 4.45 -13.52 -8.51
C SER A 125 3.83 -14.20 -9.75
N ILE A 126 4.63 -14.47 -10.78
CA ILE A 126 4.17 -15.21 -11.96
C ILE A 126 3.73 -16.65 -11.57
N THR A 127 4.50 -17.34 -10.73
CA THR A 127 4.18 -18.70 -10.25
C THR A 127 2.82 -18.75 -9.57
N ILE A 128 2.47 -17.73 -8.84
CA ILE A 128 1.21 -17.66 -8.10
C ILE A 128 0.04 -17.34 -9.05
N LEU A 129 0.24 -16.41 -9.99
CA LEU A 129 -0.77 -16.09 -11.02
C LEU A 129 -1.03 -17.28 -11.95
N TYR A 130 -0.02 -18.12 -12.14
CA TYR A 130 -0.14 -19.26 -13.05
C TYR A 130 -1.19 -20.27 -12.58
N ASN A 131 -1.38 -20.52 -11.31
CA ASN A 131 -2.41 -21.39 -10.71
C ASN A 131 -3.02 -22.48 -11.65
N GLY A 132 -2.23 -23.01 -12.55
CA GLY A 132 -2.64 -23.99 -13.56
C GLY A 132 -3.27 -23.42 -14.83
N SER A 133 -3.50 -22.10 -14.92
CA SER A 133 -3.96 -21.40 -16.15
C SER A 133 -3.39 -19.99 -16.21
N LEU A 134 -3.06 -19.52 -17.42
CA LEU A 134 -2.60 -18.13 -17.67
C LEU A 134 -3.77 -17.16 -17.89
N ALA A 135 -4.87 -17.34 -17.20
CA ALA A 135 -6.03 -16.45 -17.32
C ALA A 135 -5.75 -15.13 -16.59
N ILE A 136 -4.99 -14.23 -17.22
CA ILE A 136 -4.80 -12.86 -16.75
C ILE A 136 -6.08 -12.09 -17.07
N ASN A 137 -6.69 -11.52 -16.06
CA ASN A 137 -7.89 -10.69 -16.21
C ASN A 137 -7.54 -9.19 -16.18
N LYS A 138 -8.52 -8.35 -16.54
CA LYS A 138 -8.35 -6.89 -16.54
C LYS A 138 -8.04 -6.30 -15.17
N GLY A 139 -8.51 -6.92 -14.09
CA GLY A 139 -8.21 -6.52 -12.72
C GLY A 139 -6.75 -6.76 -12.36
N ASP A 140 -6.18 -7.88 -12.80
CA ASP A 140 -4.77 -8.20 -12.58
C ASP A 140 -3.85 -7.16 -13.23
N ILE A 141 -4.15 -6.81 -14.48
CA ILE A 141 -3.40 -5.77 -15.23
C ILE A 141 -3.52 -4.42 -14.52
N ALA A 142 -4.73 -4.05 -14.12
CA ALA A 142 -4.97 -2.77 -13.45
C ALA A 142 -4.19 -2.67 -12.13
N ILE A 143 -4.24 -3.69 -11.28
CA ILE A 143 -3.52 -3.71 -10.00
C ILE A 143 -2.01 -3.65 -10.23
N PHE A 144 -1.48 -4.41 -11.20
CA PHE A 144 -0.06 -4.36 -11.56
C PHE A 144 0.36 -2.94 -11.98
N LEU A 145 -0.41 -2.27 -12.84
CA LEU A 145 -0.12 -0.91 -13.27
C LEU A 145 -0.22 0.10 -12.13
N ALA A 146 -1.18 -0.08 -11.20
CA ALA A 146 -1.30 0.78 -10.04
C ALA A 146 -0.06 0.76 -9.15
N THR A 147 0.62 -0.39 -9.03
CA THR A 147 1.83 -0.52 -8.21
C THR A 147 3.01 0.31 -8.71
N MET A 148 3.03 0.70 -9.99
CA MET A 148 4.05 1.60 -10.56
C MET A 148 4.02 2.99 -9.92
N LEU A 149 2.87 3.43 -9.41
CA LEU A 149 2.67 4.78 -8.90
C LEU A 149 3.20 4.95 -7.47
N PHE A 150 3.14 3.92 -6.63
CA PHE A 150 3.53 4.01 -5.22
C PHE A 150 4.95 4.50 -4.97
N PRO A 151 5.99 4.03 -5.70
CA PRO A 151 7.36 4.50 -5.48
C PRO A 151 7.55 6.00 -5.74
N PHE A 152 6.85 6.56 -6.73
CA PHE A 152 6.87 8.01 -6.96
C PHE A 152 6.23 8.76 -5.79
N GLY A 153 5.09 8.25 -5.28
CA GLY A 153 4.47 8.81 -4.10
C GLY A 153 5.34 8.70 -2.84
N ASN A 154 6.08 7.59 -2.69
CA ASN A 154 7.04 7.41 -1.59
C ASN A 154 8.21 8.41 -1.69
N LEU A 155 8.64 8.80 -2.90
CA LEU A 155 9.59 9.91 -3.10
C LEU A 155 9.04 11.22 -2.57
N PHE A 156 7.81 11.58 -2.95
CA PHE A 156 7.15 12.78 -2.47
C PHE A 156 6.95 12.72 -0.95
N ALA A 157 6.60 11.56 -0.40
CA ALA A 157 6.48 11.37 1.04
C ALA A 157 7.81 11.65 1.76
N LYS A 158 8.92 11.15 1.25
CA LYS A 158 10.25 11.46 1.82
C LYS A 158 10.56 12.95 1.76
N LYS A 159 10.25 13.63 0.67
CA LYS A 159 10.42 15.09 0.56
C LYS A 159 9.55 15.84 1.57
N ALA A 160 8.28 15.45 1.72
CA ALA A 160 7.39 16.05 2.70
C ALA A 160 7.87 15.84 4.14
N LEU A 161 8.32 14.61 4.48
CA LEU A 161 8.81 14.24 5.82
C LEU A 161 10.11 14.95 6.24
N LYS A 162 10.81 15.62 5.33
CA LYS A 162 11.92 16.53 5.65
C LYS A 162 11.44 17.91 6.13
N ILE A 163 10.22 18.30 5.74
CA ILE A 163 9.66 19.63 5.96
C ILE A 163 8.67 19.60 7.13
N ILE A 164 7.84 18.56 7.21
CA ILE A 164 6.80 18.39 8.22
C ILE A 164 6.84 16.98 8.81
N ASN A 165 6.22 16.80 9.96
CA ASN A 165 6.09 15.50 10.59
C ASN A 165 5.05 14.61 9.89
N TRP A 166 5.07 13.31 10.20
CA TRP A 166 4.18 12.33 9.57
C TRP A 166 2.69 12.54 9.91
N ALA A 167 2.36 13.05 11.11
CA ALA A 167 0.97 13.22 11.52
C ALA A 167 0.25 14.29 10.70
N PRO A 168 0.75 15.55 10.57
CA PRO A 168 0.13 16.54 9.70
C PRO A 168 0.19 16.15 8.20
N LEU A 169 1.25 15.48 7.75
CA LEU A 169 1.31 14.95 6.39
C LEU A 169 0.15 13.98 6.10
N LEU A 170 -0.06 13.00 7.00
CA LEU A 170 -1.11 12.01 6.82
C LEU A 170 -2.51 12.61 7.02
N LEU A 171 -2.67 13.59 7.90
CA LEU A 171 -3.92 14.35 8.03
C LEU A 171 -4.28 15.08 6.73
N ALA A 172 -3.36 15.87 6.17
CA ALA A 172 -3.60 16.58 4.92
C ALA A 172 -3.89 15.63 3.76
N ARG A 173 -3.10 14.53 3.67
CA ARG A 173 -3.30 13.48 2.67
C ARG A 173 -4.71 12.88 2.76
N THR A 174 -5.13 12.43 3.95
CA THR A 174 -6.41 11.74 4.11
C THR A 174 -7.60 12.69 3.98
N ALA A 175 -7.46 13.93 4.45
CA ALA A 175 -8.52 14.93 4.32
C ALA A 175 -8.79 15.25 2.84
N ILE A 176 -7.76 15.57 2.06
CA ILE A 176 -7.93 15.95 0.65
C ILE A 176 -8.30 14.71 -0.19
N ALA A 177 -7.56 13.61 -0.04
CA ALA A 177 -7.87 12.39 -0.81
C ALA A 177 -9.24 11.83 -0.45
N GLY A 178 -9.60 11.76 0.84
CA GLY A 178 -10.88 11.25 1.30
C GLY A 178 -12.06 12.07 0.78
N SER A 179 -11.96 13.41 0.80
CA SER A 179 -12.99 14.28 0.25
C SER A 179 -13.11 14.12 -1.26
N ALA A 180 -11.99 14.08 -2.00
CA ALA A 180 -11.98 13.86 -3.43
C ALA A 180 -12.56 12.48 -3.81
N LEU A 181 -12.16 11.43 -3.10
CA LEU A 181 -12.66 10.08 -3.31
C LEU A 181 -14.15 9.96 -3.01
N TRP A 182 -14.64 10.64 -1.98
CA TRP A 182 -16.07 10.67 -1.65
C TRP A 182 -16.89 11.35 -2.77
N ILE A 183 -16.40 12.47 -3.31
CA ILE A 183 -17.04 13.14 -4.44
C ILE A 183 -17.04 12.21 -5.66
N ILE A 184 -15.90 11.59 -6.01
CA ILE A 184 -15.77 10.69 -7.15
C ILE A 184 -16.71 9.47 -6.97
N ALA A 185 -16.74 8.87 -5.77
CA ALA A 185 -17.61 7.73 -5.49
C ALA A 185 -19.08 8.06 -5.75
N ASN A 186 -19.56 9.20 -5.26
CA ASN A 186 -20.97 9.61 -5.48
C ASN A 186 -21.30 9.99 -6.94
N LEU A 187 -20.29 10.33 -7.75
CA LEU A 187 -20.47 10.60 -9.18
C LEU A 187 -20.48 9.33 -10.03
N VAL A 188 -19.77 8.28 -9.59
CA VAL A 188 -19.51 7.08 -10.40
C VAL A 188 -20.32 5.87 -9.92
N GLU A 189 -20.58 5.76 -8.63
CA GLU A 189 -21.26 4.63 -8.01
C GLU A 189 -22.49 5.07 -7.24
N SER A 190 -23.52 4.22 -7.24
CA SER A 190 -24.67 4.43 -6.35
C SER A 190 -24.32 3.95 -4.93
N PRO A 191 -24.59 4.74 -3.89
CA PRO A 191 -24.37 4.30 -2.51
C PRO A 191 -25.27 3.13 -2.16
N SER A 192 -24.76 2.15 -1.42
CA SER A 192 -25.52 1.03 -0.87
C SER A 192 -25.96 1.30 0.57
N SER A 193 -26.99 0.62 1.01
CA SER A 193 -27.32 0.58 2.44
C SER A 193 -26.24 -0.22 3.19
N LEU A 194 -25.66 0.41 4.21
CA LEU A 194 -24.60 -0.20 5.00
C LEU A 194 -25.16 -1.07 6.13
N THR A 195 -24.68 -2.30 6.23
CA THR A 195 -24.96 -3.20 7.34
C THR A 195 -24.00 -2.97 8.50
N ASN A 196 -24.28 -3.54 9.69
CA ASN A 196 -23.35 -3.50 10.82
C ASN A 196 -21.99 -4.14 10.48
N LYS A 197 -21.99 -5.19 9.65
CA LYS A 197 -20.75 -5.84 9.17
C LYS A 197 -19.94 -4.88 8.28
N ASP A 198 -20.58 -4.13 7.39
CA ASP A 198 -19.95 -3.16 6.52
C ASP A 198 -19.31 -2.02 7.33
N MET A 199 -19.98 -1.56 8.39
CA MET A 199 -19.44 -0.56 9.31
C MET A 199 -18.16 -1.05 9.99
N ILE A 200 -18.10 -2.33 10.40
CA ILE A 200 -16.87 -2.93 10.98
C ILE A 200 -15.75 -2.93 9.95
N PHE A 201 -16.01 -3.33 8.71
CA PHE A 201 -15.01 -3.30 7.64
C PHE A 201 -14.49 -1.87 7.37
N ILE A 202 -15.38 -0.88 7.32
CA ILE A 202 -15.01 0.54 7.15
C ILE A 202 -14.12 1.02 8.32
N LEU A 203 -14.50 0.69 9.56
CA LEU A 203 -13.72 1.09 10.74
C LEU A 203 -12.35 0.42 10.77
N ILE A 204 -12.24 -0.88 10.48
CA ILE A 204 -10.96 -1.57 10.41
C ILE A 204 -10.10 -0.97 9.28
N MET A 205 -10.68 -0.76 8.10
CA MET A 205 -9.98 -0.14 6.97
C MET A 205 -9.47 1.25 7.34
N GLY A 206 -10.30 2.09 7.99
CA GLY A 206 -9.95 3.47 8.33
C GLY A 206 -8.95 3.58 9.47
N PHE A 207 -9.20 2.92 10.61
CA PHE A 207 -8.36 3.07 11.80
C PHE A 207 -7.13 2.17 11.78
N VAL A 208 -7.27 0.90 11.34
CA VAL A 208 -6.15 -0.04 11.38
C VAL A 208 -5.29 0.10 10.13
N ILE A 209 -5.88 0.00 8.93
CA ILE A 209 -5.10 -0.02 7.68
C ILE A 209 -4.65 1.39 7.29
N PHE A 210 -5.58 2.32 7.11
CA PHE A 210 -5.25 3.69 6.70
C PHE A 210 -4.76 4.58 7.85
N GLY A 211 -5.06 4.22 9.11
CA GLY A 211 -4.57 4.88 10.32
C GLY A 211 -3.24 4.29 10.80
N ILE A 212 -3.30 3.31 11.71
CA ILE A 212 -2.12 2.78 12.42
C ILE A 212 -1.06 2.24 11.47
N SER A 213 -1.44 1.41 10.48
CA SER A 213 -0.48 0.82 9.55
C SER A 213 0.24 1.91 8.75
N LYS A 214 -0.48 2.91 8.21
CA LYS A 214 0.17 4.02 7.47
C LYS A 214 1.01 4.93 8.37
N MET A 215 0.62 5.15 9.62
CA MET A 215 1.48 5.82 10.60
C MET A 215 2.83 5.10 10.73
N LEU A 216 2.80 3.79 10.96
CA LEU A 216 4.00 2.97 11.11
C LEU A 216 4.85 2.94 9.81
N TRP A 217 4.19 2.90 8.66
CA TRP A 217 4.84 2.99 7.35
C TRP A 217 5.63 4.29 7.20
N TYR A 218 5.00 5.45 7.43
CA TYR A 218 5.65 6.74 7.25
C TYR A 218 6.74 7.00 8.28
N MET A 219 6.60 6.48 9.51
CA MET A 219 7.67 6.49 10.51
C MET A 219 8.87 5.66 10.05
N GLY A 220 8.65 4.52 9.41
CA GLY A 220 9.69 3.68 8.83
C GLY A 220 10.33 4.32 7.58
N LEU A 221 9.52 4.84 6.68
CA LEU A 221 9.95 5.48 5.43
C LEU A 221 10.86 6.70 5.69
N LYS A 222 10.62 7.43 6.80
CA LYS A 222 11.50 8.54 7.22
C LYS A 222 12.93 8.09 7.51
N LYS A 223 13.12 6.83 7.94
CA LYS A 223 14.40 6.29 8.45
C LYS A 223 15.10 5.36 7.45
N LEU A 224 14.40 4.87 6.44
CA LEU A 224 14.89 3.85 5.51
C LEU A 224 14.89 4.38 4.07
N ASP A 225 15.71 3.76 3.22
CA ASP A 225 15.65 3.97 1.77
C ASP A 225 14.32 3.46 1.22
N ILE A 226 13.87 4.00 0.09
CA ILE A 226 12.59 3.63 -0.51
C ILE A 226 12.56 2.14 -0.82
N SER A 227 13.60 1.63 -1.51
CA SER A 227 13.69 0.21 -1.86
C SER A 227 13.70 -0.70 -0.64
N LYS A 228 14.39 -0.31 0.45
CA LYS A 228 14.45 -1.11 1.69
C LYS A 228 13.13 -1.05 2.45
N ALA A 229 12.50 0.12 2.53
CA ALA A 229 11.18 0.27 3.15
C ALA A 229 10.13 -0.58 2.40
N SER A 230 10.08 -0.47 1.06
CA SER A 230 9.16 -1.27 0.24
C SER A 230 9.45 -2.76 0.37
N ALA A 231 10.73 -3.19 0.38
CA ALA A 231 11.06 -4.60 0.55
C ALA A 231 10.57 -5.18 1.88
N ILE A 232 10.71 -4.44 2.98
CA ILE A 232 10.19 -4.85 4.29
C ILE A 232 8.66 -4.83 4.27
N GLY A 233 8.05 -3.76 3.74
CA GLY A 233 6.60 -3.65 3.61
C GLY A 233 6.00 -4.80 2.80
N MET A 234 6.64 -5.19 1.70
CA MET A 234 6.18 -6.27 0.82
C MET A 234 6.38 -7.68 1.41
N SER A 235 6.79 -7.84 2.66
CA SER A 235 6.82 -9.15 3.34
C SER A 235 5.46 -9.60 3.90
N TYR A 236 4.43 -8.78 3.77
CA TYR A 236 3.08 -9.07 4.30
C TYR A 236 2.35 -10.29 3.68
N PRO A 237 2.65 -10.82 2.48
CA PRO A 237 1.85 -11.89 1.89
C PRO A 237 1.87 -13.18 2.71
N ALA A 238 2.98 -13.48 3.38
CA ALA A 238 3.04 -14.65 4.26
C ALA A 238 1.98 -14.57 5.37
N PHE A 239 1.78 -13.39 5.95
CA PHE A 239 0.73 -13.14 6.93
C PHE A 239 -0.65 -13.04 6.28
N SER A 240 -0.78 -12.47 5.08
CA SER A 240 -2.04 -12.43 4.35
C SER A 240 -2.59 -13.82 4.06
N LEU A 241 -1.74 -14.78 3.70
CA LEU A 241 -2.18 -16.17 3.50
C LEU A 241 -2.66 -16.83 4.80
N ILE A 242 -1.96 -16.59 5.90
CA ILE A 242 -2.41 -17.08 7.20
C ILE A 242 -3.79 -16.51 7.53
N PHE A 243 -4.00 -15.21 7.32
CA PHE A 243 -5.30 -14.58 7.55
C PHE A 243 -6.37 -15.01 6.54
N ALA A 244 -6.02 -15.21 5.25
CA ALA A 244 -6.95 -15.76 4.28
C ALA A 244 -7.43 -17.17 4.66
N PHE A 245 -6.51 -18.02 5.11
CA PHE A 245 -6.85 -19.34 5.62
C PHE A 245 -7.75 -19.27 6.88
N LEU A 246 -7.38 -18.43 7.86
CA LEU A 246 -8.10 -18.35 9.14
C LEU A 246 -9.45 -17.64 9.03
N LEU A 247 -9.57 -16.61 8.20
CA LEU A 247 -10.75 -15.73 8.13
C LEU A 247 -11.69 -16.09 6.97
N LEU A 248 -11.14 -16.53 5.84
CA LEU A 248 -11.91 -16.83 4.63
C LEU A 248 -12.00 -18.33 4.35
N HIS A 249 -11.29 -19.17 5.14
CA HIS A 249 -11.15 -20.61 4.88
C HIS A 249 -10.63 -20.93 3.47
N GLU A 250 -9.88 -19.98 2.85
CA GLU A 250 -9.22 -20.18 1.56
C GLU A 250 -7.98 -21.04 1.76
N ILE A 251 -7.94 -22.23 1.12
CA ILE A 251 -6.77 -23.10 1.16
C ILE A 251 -5.83 -22.70 0.03
N PRO A 252 -4.60 -22.18 0.35
CA PRO A 252 -3.65 -21.83 -0.69
C PRO A 252 -3.24 -23.02 -1.52
N THR A 253 -3.19 -22.86 -2.83
CA THR A 253 -2.74 -23.90 -3.77
C THR A 253 -1.24 -24.16 -3.64
N LEU A 254 -0.77 -25.29 -4.18
CA LEU A 254 0.66 -25.60 -4.21
C LEU A 254 1.48 -24.50 -4.90
N TYR A 255 0.97 -23.93 -6.01
CA TYR A 255 1.64 -22.85 -6.73
C TYR A 255 1.78 -21.58 -5.88
N GLN A 256 0.76 -21.27 -5.08
CA GLN A 256 0.81 -20.14 -4.15
C GLN A 256 1.87 -20.34 -3.06
N TRP A 257 1.98 -21.54 -2.48
CA TRP A 257 3.04 -21.86 -1.52
C TRP A 257 4.44 -21.76 -2.15
N ILE A 258 4.64 -22.32 -3.35
CA ILE A 258 5.92 -22.24 -4.07
C ILE A 258 6.26 -20.78 -4.36
N GLY A 259 5.31 -20.02 -4.88
CA GLY A 259 5.51 -18.61 -5.20
C GLY A 259 5.87 -17.76 -3.99
N ILE A 260 5.25 -17.99 -2.82
CA ILE A 260 5.62 -17.32 -1.57
C ILE A 260 7.04 -17.67 -1.14
N ALA A 261 7.44 -18.94 -1.22
CA ALA A 261 8.80 -19.34 -0.91
C ALA A 261 9.81 -18.58 -1.81
N ILE A 262 9.52 -18.48 -3.12
CA ILE A 262 10.36 -17.73 -4.07
C ILE A 262 10.38 -16.23 -3.74
N ILE A 263 9.21 -15.61 -3.46
CA ILE A 263 9.13 -14.20 -3.06
C ILE A 263 9.91 -13.95 -1.77
N SER A 264 9.75 -14.82 -0.77
CA SER A 264 10.45 -14.69 0.51
C SER A 264 11.97 -14.76 0.35
N MET A 265 12.46 -15.62 -0.56
CA MET A 265 13.88 -15.69 -0.92
C MET A 265 14.34 -14.41 -1.62
N GLY A 266 13.52 -13.85 -2.52
CA GLY A 266 13.80 -12.57 -3.18
C GLY A 266 13.90 -11.41 -2.19
N LEU A 267 12.95 -11.31 -1.25
CA LEU A 267 12.96 -10.32 -0.17
C LEU A 267 14.20 -10.45 0.71
N TYR A 268 14.60 -11.67 1.07
CA TYR A 268 15.81 -11.92 1.84
C TYR A 268 17.07 -11.33 1.16
N PHE A 269 17.22 -11.51 -0.16
CA PHE A 269 18.33 -10.93 -0.89
C PHE A 269 18.31 -9.39 -0.86
N ILE A 270 17.14 -8.77 -1.02
CA ILE A 270 16.99 -7.30 -1.01
C ILE A 270 17.26 -6.73 0.38
N ILE A 271 16.72 -7.34 1.44
CA ILE A 271 16.89 -6.83 2.82
C ILE A 271 18.34 -6.89 3.27
N ARG A 272 19.09 -7.94 2.88
CA ARG A 272 20.52 -8.08 3.22
C ARG A 272 21.43 -7.17 2.41
N THR A 273 20.93 -6.49 1.41
CA THR A 273 21.72 -5.50 0.67
C THR A 273 21.89 -4.25 1.52
N THR A 274 23.10 -4.02 2.03
CA THR A 274 23.38 -2.87 2.89
C THR A 274 23.42 -1.61 2.05
N SER A 275 22.48 -0.69 2.21
CA SER A 275 22.58 0.67 1.72
C SER A 275 23.31 1.53 2.77
N LYS A 276 24.63 1.58 2.72
CA LYS A 276 25.40 2.67 3.30
C LYS A 276 25.53 3.74 2.23
N GLN A 277 24.89 4.87 2.37
CA GLN A 277 25.10 6.11 1.60
C GLN A 277 23.84 6.72 0.97
N TYR A 278 22.98 7.38 1.71
CA TYR A 278 22.02 8.36 1.13
C TYR A 278 21.54 9.41 2.12
N LEU A 279 22.27 9.66 3.21
CA LEU A 279 21.93 10.79 4.10
C LEU A 279 22.46 12.14 3.58
N ASP A 280 23.35 12.12 2.60
CA ASP A 280 24.12 13.32 2.21
C ASP A 280 23.74 13.94 0.84
N ILE A 281 22.86 13.32 0.05
CA ILE A 281 22.59 13.79 -1.34
C ILE A 281 21.18 14.34 -1.57
N LEU A 282 20.30 14.27 -0.59
CA LEU A 282 18.94 14.81 -0.74
C LEU A 282 18.72 15.98 0.23
#